data_82acee65cab387976a2c45147a8de7a7
#
_entry.id   82acee65cab387976a2c45147a8de7a7
#
_cell.length_a   1.000
_cell.length_b   1.000
_cell.length_c   1.000
_cell.angle_alpha   90.00
_cell.angle_beta   90.00
_cell.angle_gamma   90.00
#
_symmetry.space_group_name_H-M   'P 1'
#
loop_
_entity.id
_entity.type
_entity.pdbx_description
1 polymer ?
#
loop_
_entity_poly.entity_id
_entity_poly.type
_entity_poly.pdbx_seq_one_letter_code
_entity_poly.pdbx_strand_id
1 'polypeptide(L)'
;MLLNGLFISAFGFVVGWVFLDFSPAAGSLLPLAVVLVVTVFSCTAFGMGLGSLGLRTRDVFFAANLAYYLLLLFCGVNVPLAELPTWMQDVAKCLPLTHGIAAAREVAAGASLSSVASLVWTELGIGVVYAGAAFGLFRLLEAESRRRASLETI
;
A
#
# COMPACT_ATOMS: atom_id res chain seq x y z
N MET A 1 -7.96 10.17 -2.77
CA MET A 1 -7.26 9.19 -1.89
C MET A 1 -5.74 9.30 -2.04
N LEU A 2 -5.15 9.22 -3.23
CA LEU A 2 -3.69 9.35 -3.44
C LEU A 2 -3.10 10.64 -2.87
N LEU A 3 -3.73 11.78 -3.10
CA LEU A 3 -3.28 13.09 -2.58
C LEU A 3 -3.23 13.12 -1.05
N ASN A 4 -4.22 12.53 -0.39
CA ASN A 4 -4.26 12.47 1.07
C ASN A 4 -3.15 11.57 1.63
N GLY A 5 -2.90 10.42 0.99
CA GLY A 5 -1.78 9.54 1.35
C GLY A 5 -0.41 10.21 1.19
N LEU A 6 -0.21 10.95 0.09
CA LEU A 6 1.01 11.74 -0.12
C LEU A 6 1.15 12.85 0.91
N PHE A 7 0.07 13.54 1.24
CA PHE A 7 0.09 14.60 2.27
C PHE A 7 0.46 14.05 3.65
N ILE A 8 -0.14 12.93 4.06
CA ILE A 8 0.17 12.29 5.34
C ILE A 8 1.63 11.80 5.37
N SER A 9 2.12 11.22 4.27
CA SER A 9 3.51 10.79 4.16
C SER A 9 4.49 11.97 4.22
N ALA A 10 4.18 13.06 3.53
CA ALA A 10 4.99 14.28 3.57
C ALA A 10 5.00 14.90 4.98
N PHE A 11 3.84 14.94 5.65
CA PHE A 11 3.72 15.42 7.01
C PHE A 11 4.54 14.56 7.99
N GLY A 12 4.44 13.23 7.90
CA GLY A 12 5.24 12.30 8.70
C GLY A 12 6.74 12.50 8.48
N PHE A 13 7.15 12.78 7.24
CA PHE A 13 8.54 13.08 6.91
C PHE A 13 9.03 14.38 7.55
N VAL A 14 8.21 15.44 7.50
CA VAL A 14 8.53 16.74 8.14
C VAL A 14 8.66 16.57 9.66
N VAL A 15 7.75 15.81 10.27
CA VAL A 15 7.81 15.51 11.71
C VAL A 15 9.08 14.72 12.05
N GLY A 16 9.43 13.72 11.26
CA GLY A 16 10.66 12.94 11.42
C GLY A 16 11.92 13.81 11.32
N TRP A 17 11.93 14.74 10.37
CA TRP A 17 13.04 15.67 10.19
C TRP A 17 13.19 16.66 11.37
N VAL A 18 12.07 17.22 11.84
CA VAL A 18 12.08 18.25 12.91
C VAL A 18 12.32 17.66 14.29
N PHE A 19 11.75 16.49 14.61
CA PHE A 19 11.75 15.93 15.96
C PHE A 19 12.73 14.77 16.17
N LEU A 20 13.14 14.08 15.10
CA LEU A 20 14.00 12.89 15.19
C LEU A 20 15.39 13.10 14.58
N ASP A 21 15.75 14.36 14.24
CA ASP A 21 17.01 14.69 13.53
C ASP A 21 17.27 13.80 12.30
N PHE A 22 16.20 13.29 11.68
CA PHE A 22 16.29 12.48 10.48
C PHE A 22 16.64 13.38 9.30
N SER A 23 17.95 13.52 9.05
CA SER A 23 18.47 14.29 7.93
C SER A 23 18.95 13.32 6.83
N PRO A 24 18.08 12.89 5.93
CA PRO A 24 18.53 12.10 4.77
C PRO A 24 19.48 12.95 3.93
N ALA A 25 20.53 12.33 3.42
CA ALA A 25 21.46 13.02 2.51
C ALA A 25 20.65 13.71 1.40
N ALA A 26 21.03 14.93 1.01
CA ALA A 26 20.28 15.71 0.01
C ALA A 26 20.06 14.92 -1.31
N GLY A 27 20.94 13.96 -1.63
CA GLY A 27 20.80 13.04 -2.77
C GLY A 27 19.77 11.92 -2.62
N SER A 28 19.31 11.61 -1.39
CA SER A 28 18.34 10.53 -1.16
C SER A 28 16.87 11.01 -1.16
N LEU A 29 16.62 12.31 -1.20
CA LEU A 29 15.26 12.86 -1.22
C LEU A 29 14.47 12.46 -2.46
N LEU A 30 15.07 12.54 -3.65
CA LEU A 30 14.42 12.15 -4.89
C LEU A 30 14.13 10.64 -4.95
N PRO A 31 15.10 9.74 -4.66
CA PRO A 31 14.83 8.31 -4.52
C PRO A 31 13.71 8.00 -3.53
N LEU A 32 13.72 8.63 -2.37
CA LEU A 32 12.70 8.42 -1.35
C LEU A 32 11.31 8.86 -1.82
N ALA A 33 11.21 10.00 -2.50
CA ALA A 33 9.95 10.48 -3.08
C ALA A 33 9.39 9.49 -4.11
N VAL A 34 10.23 8.91 -4.98
CA VAL A 34 9.82 7.90 -5.95
C VAL A 34 9.28 6.65 -5.25
N VAL A 35 10.01 6.13 -4.26
CA VAL A 35 9.57 4.97 -3.46
C VAL A 35 8.24 5.25 -2.80
N LEU A 36 8.07 6.42 -2.15
CA LEU A 36 6.82 6.80 -1.50
C LEU A 36 5.65 6.87 -2.46
N VAL A 37 5.82 7.48 -3.65
CA VAL A 37 4.76 7.57 -4.65
C VAL A 37 4.30 6.19 -5.10
N VAL A 38 5.24 5.29 -5.40
CA VAL A 38 4.92 3.91 -5.80
C VAL A 38 4.21 3.16 -4.69
N THR A 39 4.69 3.27 -3.45
CA THR A 39 4.08 2.62 -2.29
C THR A 39 2.67 3.14 -2.01
N VAL A 40 2.45 4.46 -2.08
CA VAL A 40 1.12 5.07 -1.92
C VAL A 40 0.17 4.61 -3.02
N PHE A 41 0.64 4.49 -4.27
CA PHE A 41 -0.14 3.94 -5.37
C PHE A 41 -0.57 2.50 -5.08
N SER A 42 0.36 1.63 -4.68
CA SER A 42 0.11 0.22 -4.35
C SER A 42 -0.91 0.07 -3.21
N CYS A 43 -0.73 0.82 -2.11
CA CYS A 43 -1.66 0.85 -0.98
C CYS A 43 -3.05 1.37 -1.37
N THR A 44 -3.12 2.39 -2.25
CA THR A 44 -4.40 2.93 -2.72
C THR A 44 -5.14 1.91 -3.57
N ALA A 45 -4.45 1.20 -4.46
CA ALA A 45 -5.03 0.14 -5.26
C ALA A 45 -5.61 -0.99 -4.40
N PHE A 46 -4.88 -1.42 -3.38
CA PHE A 46 -5.35 -2.39 -2.39
C PHE A 46 -6.59 -1.88 -1.64
N GLY A 47 -6.55 -0.64 -1.15
CA GLY A 47 -7.67 -0.01 -0.45
C GLY A 47 -8.92 0.13 -1.33
N MET A 48 -8.77 0.39 -2.63
CA MET A 48 -9.89 0.37 -3.58
C MET A 48 -10.50 -1.02 -3.72
N GLY A 49 -9.67 -2.07 -3.74
CA GLY A 49 -10.13 -3.45 -3.75
C GLY A 49 -10.97 -3.78 -2.51
N LEU A 50 -10.48 -3.43 -1.32
CA LEU A 50 -11.22 -3.59 -0.07
C LEU A 50 -12.52 -2.77 -0.04
N GLY A 51 -12.47 -1.52 -0.53
CA GLY A 51 -13.65 -0.67 -0.62
C GLY A 51 -14.74 -1.22 -1.54
N SER A 52 -14.34 -1.87 -2.64
CA SER A 52 -15.31 -2.54 -3.54
C SER A 52 -15.97 -3.75 -2.88
N LEU A 53 -15.23 -4.55 -2.09
CA LEU A 53 -15.80 -5.63 -1.28
C LEU A 53 -16.80 -5.09 -0.23
N GLY A 54 -16.51 -3.93 0.32
CA GLY A 54 -17.36 -3.25 1.28
C GLY A 54 -18.74 -2.86 0.76
N LEU A 55 -18.91 -2.69 -0.54
CA LEU A 55 -20.22 -2.48 -1.15
C LEU A 55 -21.16 -3.69 -0.99
N ARG A 56 -20.61 -4.86 -0.76
CA ARG A 56 -21.37 -6.11 -0.59
C ARG A 56 -21.51 -6.52 0.89
N THR A 57 -20.60 -6.09 1.75
CA THR A 57 -20.61 -6.43 3.18
C THR A 57 -21.19 -5.29 3.99
N ARG A 58 -22.02 -5.61 4.97
CA ARG A 58 -22.67 -4.62 5.86
C ARG A 58 -21.66 -3.87 6.76
N ASP A 59 -20.42 -4.35 6.83
CA ASP A 59 -19.41 -3.88 7.79
C ASP A 59 -18.06 -3.57 7.12
N VAL A 60 -18.05 -2.47 6.36
CA VAL A 60 -16.84 -1.98 5.65
C VAL A 60 -15.74 -1.60 6.64
N PHE A 61 -16.10 -1.08 7.82
CA PHE A 61 -15.15 -0.65 8.84
C PHE A 61 -14.38 -1.84 9.43
N PHE A 62 -15.04 -2.96 9.64
CA PHE A 62 -14.39 -4.17 10.13
C PHE A 62 -13.33 -4.67 9.13
N ALA A 63 -13.68 -4.77 7.85
CA ALA A 63 -12.77 -5.21 6.81
C ALA A 63 -11.56 -4.27 6.64
N ALA A 64 -11.80 -2.95 6.69
CA ALA A 64 -10.73 -1.96 6.60
C ALA A 64 -9.77 -2.01 7.80
N ASN A 65 -10.31 -2.12 9.02
CA ASN A 65 -9.49 -2.25 10.23
C ASN A 65 -8.71 -3.56 10.25
N LEU A 66 -9.33 -4.68 9.86
CA LEU A 66 -8.64 -5.98 9.77
C LEU A 66 -7.47 -5.90 8.79
N ALA A 67 -7.67 -5.33 7.61
CA ALA A 67 -6.62 -5.13 6.62
C ALA A 67 -5.50 -4.22 7.15
N TYR A 68 -5.84 -3.16 7.87
CA TYR A 68 -4.86 -2.26 8.49
C TYR A 68 -3.98 -3.01 9.51
N TYR A 69 -4.57 -3.80 10.40
CA TYR A 69 -3.79 -4.57 11.38
C TYR A 69 -2.96 -5.67 10.72
N LEU A 70 -3.48 -6.32 9.67
CA LEU A 70 -2.72 -7.30 8.90
C LEU A 70 -1.51 -6.65 8.23
N LEU A 71 -1.67 -5.49 7.60
CA LEU A 71 -0.54 -4.75 7.01
C LEU A 71 0.49 -4.34 8.06
N LEU A 72 0.06 -3.86 9.23
CA LEU A 72 0.98 -3.51 10.33
C LEU A 72 1.79 -4.71 10.82
N LEU A 73 1.19 -5.90 10.83
CA LEU A 73 1.84 -7.12 11.31
C LEU A 73 2.78 -7.71 10.25
N PHE A 74 2.31 -7.81 9.00
CA PHE A 74 3.02 -8.55 7.95
C PHE A 74 4.02 -7.71 7.16
N CYS A 75 3.76 -6.40 6.97
CA CYS A 75 4.61 -5.58 6.08
C CYS A 75 5.93 -5.11 6.69
N GLY A 76 6.31 -5.63 7.86
CA GLY A 76 7.59 -5.29 8.45
C GLY A 76 7.66 -3.88 9.06
N VAL A 77 6.52 -3.24 9.34
CA VAL A 77 6.47 -1.90 9.94
C VAL A 77 7.01 -1.94 11.37
N ASN A 78 6.45 -2.84 12.18
CA ASN A 78 6.76 -2.96 13.61
C ASN A 78 7.78 -4.06 13.91
N VAL A 79 7.78 -5.15 13.13
CA VAL A 79 8.66 -6.30 13.31
C VAL A 79 9.41 -6.54 12.00
N PRO A 80 10.75 -6.64 12.01
CA PRO A 80 11.52 -6.99 10.82
C PRO A 80 11.04 -8.30 10.21
N LEU A 81 10.89 -8.35 8.87
CA LEU A 81 10.44 -9.58 8.19
C LEU A 81 11.28 -10.80 8.51
N ALA A 82 12.58 -10.61 8.76
CA ALA A 82 13.51 -11.69 9.07
C ALA A 82 13.18 -12.44 10.38
N GLU A 83 12.46 -11.81 11.30
CA GLU A 83 12.06 -12.40 12.58
C GLU A 83 10.71 -13.13 12.50
N LEU A 84 9.98 -12.98 11.39
CA LEU A 84 8.71 -13.64 11.18
C LEU A 84 8.91 -15.10 10.72
N PRO A 85 7.98 -16.02 11.04
CA PRO A 85 7.96 -17.36 10.47
C PRO A 85 7.94 -17.34 8.94
N THR A 86 8.51 -18.35 8.29
CA THR A 86 8.67 -18.38 6.82
C THR A 86 7.35 -18.21 6.06
N TRP A 87 6.27 -18.83 6.52
CA TRP A 87 4.95 -18.70 5.91
C TRP A 87 4.42 -17.26 5.97
N MET A 88 4.70 -16.52 7.07
CA MET A 88 4.33 -15.10 7.19
C MET A 88 5.15 -14.22 6.26
N GLN A 89 6.44 -14.53 6.09
CA GLN A 89 7.30 -13.83 5.14
C GLN A 89 6.79 -13.99 3.70
N ASP A 90 6.33 -15.18 3.33
CA ASP A 90 5.79 -15.43 1.98
C ASP A 90 4.47 -14.68 1.73
N VAL A 91 3.59 -14.65 2.72
CA VAL A 91 2.37 -13.81 2.66
C VAL A 91 2.73 -12.32 2.56
N ALA A 92 3.69 -11.87 3.36
CA ALA A 92 4.15 -10.49 3.37
C ALA A 92 4.65 -10.03 1.99
N LYS A 93 5.36 -10.88 1.25
CA LYS A 93 5.86 -10.57 -0.10
C LYS A 93 4.74 -10.30 -1.12
N CYS A 94 3.54 -10.81 -0.89
CA CYS A 94 2.39 -10.57 -1.75
C CYS A 94 1.60 -9.30 -1.37
N LEU A 95 1.85 -8.74 -0.19
CA LEU A 95 1.12 -7.57 0.30
C LEU A 95 1.77 -6.27 -0.21
N PRO A 96 0.95 -5.25 -0.51
CA PRO A 96 1.46 -3.91 -0.80
C PRO A 96 2.13 -3.35 0.46
N LEU A 97 3.03 -2.40 0.30
CA LEU A 97 3.80 -1.76 1.36
C LEU A 97 5.08 -2.50 1.77
N THR A 98 5.14 -3.81 1.66
CA THR A 98 6.29 -4.61 2.12
C THR A 98 7.59 -4.25 1.41
N HIS A 99 7.58 -4.26 0.09
CA HIS A 99 8.77 -3.91 -0.71
C HIS A 99 9.04 -2.39 -0.67
N GLY A 100 7.99 -1.58 -0.56
CA GLY A 100 8.10 -0.14 -0.40
C GLY A 100 8.80 0.26 0.90
N ILE A 101 8.48 -0.38 2.02
CA ILE A 101 9.16 -0.14 3.31
C ILE A 101 10.62 -0.59 3.25
N ALA A 102 10.90 -1.76 2.67
CA ALA A 102 12.26 -2.24 2.50
C ALA A 102 13.09 -1.26 1.66
N ALA A 103 12.58 -0.83 0.50
CA ALA A 103 13.23 0.15 -0.35
C ALA A 103 13.42 1.50 0.34
N ALA A 104 12.43 1.99 1.08
CA ALA A 104 12.53 3.25 1.81
C ALA A 104 13.61 3.20 2.90
N ARG A 105 13.73 2.09 3.62
CA ARG A 105 14.78 1.90 4.63
C ARG A 105 16.18 1.88 4.02
N GLU A 106 16.37 1.19 2.89
CA GLU A 106 17.66 1.15 2.20
C GLU A 106 18.05 2.54 1.67
N VAL A 107 17.10 3.27 1.06
CA VAL A 107 17.33 4.63 0.59
C VAL A 107 17.64 5.58 1.76
N ALA A 108 16.95 5.44 2.88
CA ALA A 108 17.23 6.21 4.09
C ALA A 108 18.61 5.91 4.67
N ALA A 109 19.12 4.67 4.50
CA ALA A 109 20.48 4.28 4.85
C ALA A 109 21.55 4.75 3.82
N GLY A 110 21.15 5.48 2.77
CA GLY A 110 22.05 6.05 1.76
C GLY A 110 22.17 5.22 0.48
N ALA A 111 21.35 4.19 0.28
CA ALA A 111 21.36 3.43 -0.95
C ALA A 111 20.84 4.25 -2.15
N SER A 112 21.40 3.98 -3.33
CA SER A 112 20.97 4.65 -4.56
C SER A 112 19.66 4.08 -5.09
N LEU A 113 18.92 4.86 -5.91
CA LEU A 113 17.69 4.38 -6.54
C LEU A 113 17.92 3.13 -7.41
N SER A 114 19.08 3.02 -8.03
CA SER A 114 19.43 1.86 -8.86
C SER A 114 19.56 0.56 -8.05
N SER A 115 20.04 0.63 -6.80
CA SER A 115 20.17 -0.55 -5.95
C SER A 115 18.82 -1.07 -5.45
N VAL A 116 17.85 -0.19 -5.22
CA VAL A 116 16.50 -0.55 -4.76
C VAL A 116 15.49 -0.71 -5.91
N ALA A 117 15.93 -0.56 -7.15
CA ALA A 117 15.05 -0.60 -8.31
C ALA A 117 14.23 -1.89 -8.40
N SER A 118 14.79 -3.03 -8.05
CA SER A 118 14.07 -4.31 -8.04
C SER A 118 12.91 -4.31 -7.05
N LEU A 119 13.09 -3.75 -5.86
CA LEU A 119 12.04 -3.61 -4.84
C LEU A 119 10.93 -2.68 -5.31
N VAL A 120 11.31 -1.55 -5.92
CA VAL A 120 10.35 -0.57 -6.46
C VAL A 120 9.52 -1.16 -7.59
N TRP A 121 10.14 -1.89 -8.53
CA TRP A 121 9.42 -2.56 -9.61
C TRP A 121 8.51 -3.67 -9.10
N THR A 122 8.92 -4.43 -8.10
CA THR A 122 8.08 -5.46 -7.46
C THR A 122 6.87 -4.80 -6.79
N GLU A 123 7.06 -3.73 -6.02
CA GLU A 123 5.97 -2.99 -5.37
C GLU A 123 4.99 -2.41 -6.41
N LEU A 124 5.52 -1.83 -7.50
CA LEU A 124 4.69 -1.33 -8.61
C LEU A 124 3.88 -2.45 -9.26
N GLY A 125 4.50 -3.61 -9.50
CA GLY A 125 3.83 -4.78 -10.06
C GLY A 125 2.68 -5.26 -9.17
N ILE A 126 2.90 -5.34 -7.87
CA ILE A 126 1.87 -5.66 -6.88
C ILE A 126 0.74 -4.63 -6.94
N GLY A 127 1.07 -3.34 -6.98
CA GLY A 127 0.09 -2.26 -7.10
C GLY A 127 -0.77 -2.37 -8.36
N VAL A 128 -0.17 -2.68 -9.50
CA VAL A 128 -0.89 -2.88 -10.78
C VAL A 128 -1.82 -4.08 -10.70
N VAL A 129 -1.38 -5.20 -10.12
CA VAL A 129 -2.22 -6.39 -9.93
C VAL A 129 -3.43 -6.06 -9.04
N TYR A 130 -3.23 -5.39 -7.92
CA TYR A 130 -4.32 -4.97 -7.04
C TYR A 130 -5.26 -3.95 -7.71
N ALA A 131 -4.73 -3.02 -8.51
CA ALA A 131 -5.55 -2.07 -9.27
C ALA A 131 -6.41 -2.78 -10.31
N GLY A 132 -5.85 -3.74 -11.03
CA GLY A 132 -6.59 -4.57 -11.99
C GLY A 132 -7.69 -5.41 -11.32
N ALA A 133 -7.37 -6.05 -10.20
CA ALA A 133 -8.32 -6.81 -9.39
C ALA A 133 -9.45 -5.92 -8.84
N ALA A 134 -9.11 -4.75 -8.30
CA ALA A 134 -10.08 -3.77 -7.78
C ALA A 134 -11.02 -3.29 -8.90
N PHE A 135 -10.49 -2.96 -10.07
CA PHE A 135 -11.28 -2.53 -11.21
C PHE A 135 -12.21 -3.63 -11.72
N GLY A 136 -11.71 -4.87 -11.84
CA GLY A 136 -12.53 -6.02 -12.23
C GLY A 136 -13.66 -6.29 -11.22
N LEU A 137 -13.35 -6.26 -9.93
CA LEU A 137 -14.32 -6.46 -8.87
C LEU A 137 -15.39 -5.35 -8.86
N PHE A 138 -14.98 -4.09 -9.03
CA PHE A 138 -15.91 -2.98 -9.13
C PHE A 138 -16.88 -3.12 -10.30
N ARG A 139 -16.37 -3.50 -11.49
CA ARG A 139 -17.20 -3.77 -12.69
C ARG A 139 -18.20 -4.89 -12.47
N LEU A 140 -17.78 -5.98 -11.81
CA LEU A 140 -18.67 -7.11 -11.52
C LEU A 140 -19.79 -6.71 -10.56
N LEU A 141 -19.46 -5.97 -9.50
CA LEU A 141 -20.43 -5.51 -8.52
C LEU A 141 -21.41 -4.47 -9.09
N GLU A 142 -20.92 -3.57 -9.95
CA GLU A 142 -21.76 -2.61 -10.64
C GLU A 142 -22.77 -3.33 -11.57
N ALA A 143 -22.32 -4.32 -12.34
CA ALA A 143 -23.18 -5.09 -13.20
C ALA A 143 -24.26 -5.87 -12.43
N GLU A 144 -23.90 -6.43 -11.26
CA GLU A 144 -24.84 -7.13 -10.39
C GLU A 144 -25.89 -6.15 -9.78
N SER A 145 -25.45 -4.98 -9.33
CA SER A 145 -26.35 -3.95 -8.77
C SER A 145 -27.35 -3.44 -9.82
N ARG A 146 -26.92 -3.23 -11.05
CA ARG A 146 -27.80 -2.84 -12.16
C ARG A 146 -28.85 -3.90 -12.48
N ARG A 147 -28.48 -5.19 -12.43
CA ARG A 147 -29.42 -6.30 -12.63
C ARG A 147 -30.50 -6.37 -11.54
N ARG A 148 -30.12 -6.15 -10.29
CA ARG A 148 -31.07 -6.16 -9.15
C ARG A 148 -32.04 -4.98 -9.21
N ALA A 149 -31.55 -3.77 -9.48
CA ALA A 149 -32.40 -2.58 -9.63
C ALA A 149 -33.43 -2.72 -10.75
N SER A 150 -33.11 -3.44 -11.82
CA SER A 150 -34.05 -3.71 -12.93
C SER A 150 -35.18 -4.67 -12.55
N LEU A 151 -35.02 -5.48 -11.52
CA LEU A 151 -36.02 -6.44 -11.04
C LEU A 151 -36.98 -5.83 -10.00
N GLU A 152 -36.64 -4.69 -9.39
CA GLU A 152 -37.48 -3.99 -8.42
C GLU A 152 -38.43 -2.95 -9.07
N THR A 153 -38.34 -2.76 -10.37
CA THR A 153 -39.16 -1.81 -11.16
C THR A 153 -40.34 -2.50 -11.87
N ILE A 154 -40.70 -3.70 -11.53
CA ILE A 154 -41.93 -4.42 -11.93
C ILE A 154 -42.75 -4.67 -10.68
#